data_2d5f6ba2d797abe3d5aada169c30de74
#
_entry.id   2d5f6ba2d797abe3d5aada169c30de74
#
_cell.length_a   1.000
_cell.length_b   1.000
_cell.length_c   1.000
_cell.angle_alpha   90.00
_cell.angle_beta   90.00
_cell.angle_gamma   90.00
#
_symmetry.space_group_name_H-M   'P 1'
#
loop_
_entity.id
_entity.type
_entity.pdbx_description
1 polymer ?
#
loop_
_entity_poly.entity_id
_entity_poly.type
_entity_poly.pdbx_seq_one_letter_code
_entity_poly.pdbx_strand_id
1 'polypeptide(L)'
;MPKKIALVGHCGPDSSFLRIAVSKAERDSVVMMVDDDSDLKRALDDGVDLLLLNRQLDYGFDESEGVELIKKLRQHYPHVKTMLVSNYPDAQAAAVAAGALPGFGKRELGSPRVADAIRDALA
;
A
#
# COMPACT_ATOMS: atom_id res chain seq x y z
N MET A 1 -1.91 3.75 -20.18
CA MET A 1 -2.10 4.57 -18.98
C MET A 1 -1.14 4.13 -17.90
N PRO A 2 -0.41 5.04 -17.26
CA PRO A 2 0.47 4.65 -16.15
C PRO A 2 -0.35 4.11 -14.97
N LYS A 3 0.23 3.16 -14.25
CA LYS A 3 -0.36 2.63 -13.03
C LYS A 3 -0.18 3.64 -11.90
N LYS A 4 -1.19 3.76 -11.05
CA LYS A 4 -1.20 4.69 -9.91
C LYS A 4 -1.09 3.91 -8.62
N ILE A 5 -0.04 4.16 -7.87
CA ILE A 5 0.23 3.48 -6.60
C ILE A 5 0.30 4.53 -5.49
N ALA A 6 -0.43 4.31 -4.40
CA ALA A 6 -0.41 5.21 -3.26
C ALA A 6 0.37 4.58 -2.11
N LEU A 7 1.25 5.38 -1.50
CA LEU A 7 1.99 5.01 -0.30
C LEU A 7 1.28 5.63 0.89
N VAL A 8 0.70 4.79 1.75
CA VAL A 8 -0.23 5.23 2.80
C VAL A 8 0.44 5.15 4.17
N GLY A 9 0.68 6.29 4.79
CA GLY A 9 1.14 6.39 6.16
C GLY A 9 2.59 6.00 6.41
N HIS A 10 3.46 6.11 5.40
CA HIS A 10 4.88 5.77 5.55
C HIS A 10 5.72 7.00 5.91
N CYS A 11 6.80 6.79 6.67
CA CYS A 11 7.76 7.86 6.93
C CYS A 11 8.59 8.17 5.68
N GLY A 12 9.33 9.29 5.70
CA GLY A 12 10.12 9.73 4.56
C GLY A 12 11.10 8.68 4.04
N PRO A 13 11.98 8.11 4.90
CA PRO A 13 12.92 7.07 4.45
C PRO A 13 12.24 5.84 3.87
N ASP A 14 11.18 5.34 4.52
CA ASP A 14 10.44 4.18 4.01
C ASP A 14 9.79 4.49 2.67
N SER A 15 9.22 5.66 2.51
CA SER A 15 8.62 6.09 1.25
C SER A 15 9.63 6.12 0.11
N SER A 16 10.86 6.58 0.38
CA SER A 16 11.92 6.59 -0.62
C SER A 16 12.27 5.19 -1.10
N PHE A 17 12.41 4.24 -0.18
CA PHE A 17 12.68 2.84 -0.54
C PHE A 17 11.53 2.21 -1.30
N LEU A 18 10.29 2.50 -0.88
CA LEU A 18 9.09 1.98 -1.56
C LEU A 18 8.97 2.53 -2.99
N ARG A 19 9.30 3.80 -3.20
CA ARG A 19 9.32 4.39 -4.55
C ARG A 19 10.27 3.64 -5.46
N ILE A 20 11.45 3.27 -4.96
CA ILE A 20 12.42 2.51 -5.72
C ILE A 20 11.86 1.13 -6.07
N ALA A 21 11.24 0.44 -5.11
CA ALA A 21 10.64 -0.87 -5.33
C ALA A 21 9.52 -0.82 -6.38
N VAL A 22 8.66 0.19 -6.29
CA VAL A 22 7.57 0.39 -7.26
C VAL A 22 8.15 0.63 -8.65
N SER A 23 9.17 1.47 -8.77
CA SER A 23 9.80 1.78 -10.06
C SER A 23 10.43 0.55 -10.70
N LYS A 24 10.98 -0.35 -9.90
CA LYS A 24 11.53 -1.62 -10.40
C LYS A 24 10.42 -2.56 -10.88
N ALA A 25 9.28 -2.54 -10.22
CA ALA A 25 8.14 -3.40 -10.57
C ALA A 25 7.42 -2.89 -11.81
N GLU A 26 7.22 -1.58 -11.89
CA GLU A 26 6.49 -0.94 -12.99
C GLU A 26 7.11 0.42 -13.28
N ARG A 27 7.85 0.51 -14.38
CA ARG A 27 8.58 1.74 -14.74
C ARG A 27 7.63 2.88 -15.09
N ASP A 28 6.50 2.56 -15.71
CA ASP A 28 5.50 3.55 -16.07
C ASP A 28 4.44 3.63 -14.97
N SER A 29 4.84 4.19 -13.83
CA SER A 29 3.97 4.32 -12.66
C SER A 29 3.99 5.72 -12.09
N VAL A 30 2.87 6.10 -11.49
CA VAL A 30 2.74 7.35 -10.73
C VAL A 30 2.58 6.97 -9.26
N VAL A 31 3.48 7.50 -8.43
CA VAL A 31 3.46 7.25 -6.98
C VAL A 31 2.86 8.46 -6.29
N MET A 32 1.82 8.21 -5.50
CA MET A 32 1.14 9.24 -4.71
C MET A 32 1.43 9.03 -3.23
N MET A 33 1.74 10.13 -2.53
CA MET A 33 1.90 10.09 -1.07
C MET A 33 0.55 10.34 -0.42
N VAL A 34 0.19 9.49 0.52
CA VAL A 34 -1.07 9.59 1.27
C VAL A 34 -0.73 9.64 2.76
N ASP A 35 -0.80 10.82 3.34
CA ASP A 35 -0.39 11.06 4.73
C ASP A 35 -1.58 11.35 5.66
N ASP A 36 -2.78 11.44 5.12
CA ASP A 36 -4.01 11.64 5.88
C ASP A 36 -5.24 11.12 5.11
N ASP A 37 -6.39 11.13 5.76
CA ASP A 37 -7.65 10.67 5.17
C ASP A 37 -8.09 11.51 3.96
N SER A 38 -7.76 12.79 3.97
CA SER A 38 -8.07 13.68 2.84
C SER A 38 -7.28 13.28 1.59
N ASP A 39 -5.99 13.01 1.75
CA ASP A 39 -5.14 12.52 0.67
C ASP A 39 -5.63 11.16 0.17
N LEU A 40 -6.04 10.30 1.09
CA LEU A 40 -6.57 8.97 0.76
C LEU A 40 -7.81 9.08 -0.13
N LYS A 41 -8.73 9.95 0.24
CA LYS A 41 -9.95 10.15 -0.54
C LYS A 41 -9.62 10.65 -1.95
N ARG A 42 -8.67 11.59 -2.08
CA ARG A 42 -8.25 12.08 -3.39
C ARG A 42 -7.64 10.98 -4.24
N ALA A 43 -6.81 10.11 -3.65
CA ALA A 43 -6.21 8.99 -4.36
C ALA A 43 -7.28 8.02 -4.85
N LEU A 44 -8.26 7.71 -4.01
CA LEU A 44 -9.38 6.83 -4.37
C LEU A 44 -10.23 7.43 -5.49
N ASP A 45 -10.55 8.72 -5.40
CA ASP A 45 -11.32 9.42 -6.42
C ASP A 45 -10.55 9.52 -7.75
N ASP A 46 -9.22 9.55 -7.68
CA ASP A 46 -8.36 9.63 -8.87
C ASP A 46 -8.12 8.25 -9.54
N GLY A 47 -8.69 7.19 -9.00
CA GLY A 47 -8.60 5.87 -9.59
C GLY A 47 -7.28 5.14 -9.33
N VAL A 48 -6.82 5.13 -8.09
CA VAL A 48 -5.60 4.44 -7.70
C VAL A 48 -5.71 2.93 -7.98
N ASP A 49 -4.62 2.33 -8.46
CA ASP A 49 -4.58 0.90 -8.80
C ASP A 49 -4.15 0.02 -7.63
N LEU A 50 -3.32 0.54 -6.74
CA LEU A 50 -2.78 -0.21 -5.60
C LEU A 50 -2.44 0.73 -4.45
N LEU A 51 -2.82 0.33 -3.24
CA LEU A 51 -2.46 1.02 -2.01
C LEU A 51 -1.46 0.15 -1.23
N LEU A 52 -0.31 0.73 -0.89
CA LEU A 52 0.68 0.09 -0.02
C LEU A 52 0.59 0.76 1.35
N LEU A 53 0.01 0.05 2.32
CA LEU A 53 -0.30 0.62 3.63
C LEU A 53 0.74 0.24 4.68
N ASN A 54 1.15 1.22 5.48
CA ASN A 54 1.95 0.96 6.67
C ASN A 54 1.09 0.27 7.73
N ARG A 55 1.71 -0.53 8.59
CA ARG A 55 1.02 -1.22 9.68
C ARG A 55 0.44 -0.24 10.69
N GLN A 56 1.19 0.78 11.05
CA GLN A 56 0.76 1.81 11.98
C GLN A 56 0.53 3.13 11.23
N LEU A 57 -0.60 3.76 11.50
CA LEU A 57 -0.98 5.03 10.87
C LEU A 57 -0.94 6.15 11.89
N ASP A 58 -0.55 7.36 11.42
CA ASP A 58 -0.39 8.54 12.24
C ASP A 58 -1.67 9.35 12.40
N TYR A 59 -1.54 10.53 12.97
CA TYR A 59 -2.64 11.43 13.32
C TYR A 59 -3.54 11.84 12.15
N GLY A 60 -3.05 11.76 10.94
CA GLY A 60 -3.82 12.14 9.75
C GLY A 60 -4.95 11.16 9.41
N PHE A 61 -4.98 10.00 10.06
CA PHE A 61 -5.95 8.94 9.77
C PHE A 61 -6.85 8.69 10.98
N ASP A 62 -8.14 8.44 10.71
CA ASP A 62 -9.08 8.02 11.76
C ASP A 62 -8.71 6.66 12.34
N GLU A 63 -8.22 5.76 11.49
CA GLU A 63 -7.74 4.44 11.92
C GLU A 63 -6.28 4.54 12.35
N SER A 64 -5.93 3.87 13.44
CA SER A 64 -4.54 3.83 13.93
C SER A 64 -3.72 2.71 13.31
N GLU A 65 -4.36 1.75 12.65
CA GLU A 65 -3.69 0.59 12.06
C GLU A 65 -4.09 0.36 10.62
N GLY A 66 -3.10 -0.01 9.80
CA GLY A 66 -3.31 -0.29 8.38
C GLY A 66 -4.31 -1.41 8.14
N VAL A 67 -4.30 -2.45 8.98
CA VAL A 67 -5.26 -3.57 8.85
C VAL A 67 -6.70 -3.09 9.01
N GLU A 68 -6.96 -2.22 9.97
CA GLU A 68 -8.31 -1.68 10.18
C GLU A 68 -8.74 -0.81 8.99
N LEU A 69 -7.82 -0.04 8.44
CA LEU A 69 -8.10 0.74 7.23
C LEU A 69 -8.40 -0.17 6.03
N ILE A 70 -7.67 -1.28 5.89
CA ILE A 70 -7.94 -2.27 4.84
C ILE A 70 -9.36 -2.81 4.94
N LYS A 71 -9.82 -3.12 6.15
CA LYS A 71 -11.20 -3.58 6.37
C LYS A 71 -12.22 -2.56 5.88
N LYS A 72 -12.03 -1.28 6.21
CA LYS A 72 -12.90 -0.20 5.77
C LYS A 72 -12.89 -0.06 4.24
N LEU A 73 -11.71 -0.09 3.66
CA LEU A 73 -11.56 0.03 2.21
C LEU A 73 -12.26 -1.12 1.49
N ARG A 74 -12.16 -2.33 2.03
CA ARG A 74 -12.83 -3.48 1.45
C ARG A 74 -14.35 -3.31 1.41
N GLN A 75 -14.92 -2.67 2.43
CA GLN A 75 -16.36 -2.43 2.52
C GLN A 75 -16.83 -1.35 1.56
N HIS A 76 -16.07 -0.27 1.41
CA HIS A 76 -16.48 0.92 0.66
C HIS A 76 -15.92 0.98 -0.77
N TYR A 77 -14.77 0.34 -1.00
CA TYR A 77 -14.07 0.35 -2.29
C TYR A 77 -13.58 -1.05 -2.62
N PRO A 78 -14.50 -2.02 -2.84
CA PRO A 78 -14.12 -3.44 -2.99
C PRO A 78 -13.23 -3.75 -4.19
N HIS A 79 -13.13 -2.83 -5.14
CA HIS A 79 -12.30 -3.03 -6.34
C HIS A 79 -10.87 -2.53 -6.16
N VAL A 80 -10.60 -1.79 -5.11
CA VAL A 80 -9.26 -1.24 -4.86
C VAL A 80 -8.38 -2.33 -4.25
N LYS A 81 -7.20 -2.50 -4.84
CA LYS A 81 -6.23 -3.48 -4.35
C LYS A 81 -5.38 -2.86 -3.25
N THR A 82 -5.16 -3.63 -2.19
CA THR A 82 -4.37 -3.19 -1.04
C THR A 82 -3.31 -4.23 -0.69
N MET A 83 -2.19 -3.76 -0.16
CA MET A 83 -1.13 -4.59 0.43
C MET A 83 -0.66 -3.94 1.71
N LEU A 84 -0.35 -4.75 2.72
CA LEU A 84 0.29 -4.26 3.93
C LEU A 84 1.80 -4.35 3.80
N VAL A 85 2.51 -3.31 4.18
CA VAL A 85 3.97 -3.30 4.24
C VAL A 85 4.36 -3.47 5.70
N SER A 86 4.78 -4.67 6.08
CA SER A 86 5.12 -5.00 7.46
C SER A 86 5.99 -6.25 7.53
N ASN A 87 6.95 -6.25 8.45
CA ASN A 87 7.80 -7.41 8.73
C ASN A 87 7.12 -8.44 9.63
N TYR A 88 5.95 -8.14 10.18
CA TYR A 88 5.26 -9.00 11.14
C TYR A 88 4.33 -9.99 10.43
N PRO A 89 4.60 -11.31 10.53
CA PRO A 89 3.74 -12.32 9.88
C PRO A 89 2.28 -12.27 10.34
N ASP A 90 2.05 -11.99 11.62
CA ASP A 90 0.68 -11.90 12.16
C ASP A 90 -0.08 -10.73 11.53
N ALA A 91 0.60 -9.60 11.33
CA ALA A 91 -0.02 -8.43 10.68
C ALA A 91 -0.31 -8.73 9.21
N GLN A 92 0.58 -9.43 8.51
CA GLN A 92 0.35 -9.84 7.12
C GLN A 92 -0.86 -10.78 7.02
N ALA A 93 -0.94 -11.76 7.91
CA ALA A 93 -2.09 -12.68 7.93
C ALA A 93 -3.39 -11.94 8.19
N ALA A 94 -3.40 -11.00 9.13
CA ALA A 94 -4.58 -10.19 9.44
C ALA A 94 -4.99 -9.32 8.25
N ALA A 95 -4.03 -8.76 7.54
CA ALA A 95 -4.29 -7.94 6.35
C ALA A 95 -4.94 -8.76 5.24
N VAL A 96 -4.43 -9.96 4.97
CA VAL A 96 -5.01 -10.84 3.96
C VAL A 96 -6.43 -11.26 4.35
N ALA A 97 -6.64 -11.59 5.63
CA ALA A 97 -7.98 -11.91 6.14
C ALA A 97 -8.95 -10.73 5.98
N ALA A 98 -8.44 -9.49 6.06
CA ALA A 98 -9.25 -8.28 5.88
C ALA A 98 -9.53 -7.95 4.41
N GLY A 99 -8.90 -8.64 3.47
CA GLY A 99 -9.12 -8.46 2.03
C GLY A 99 -7.94 -7.94 1.24
N ALA A 100 -6.77 -7.77 1.87
CA ALA A 100 -5.57 -7.35 1.16
C ALA A 100 -4.95 -8.50 0.37
N LEU A 101 -4.19 -8.14 -0.66
CA LEU A 101 -3.30 -9.09 -1.33
C LEU A 101 -2.10 -9.38 -0.42
N PRO A 102 -1.44 -10.54 -0.57
CA PRO A 102 -0.24 -10.82 0.20
C PRO A 102 0.81 -9.72 -0.02
N GLY A 103 1.28 -9.15 1.07
CA GLY A 103 2.23 -8.06 1.04
C GLY A 103 3.66 -8.51 1.30
N PHE A 104 4.47 -7.59 1.81
CA PHE A 104 5.89 -7.83 2.04
C PHE A 104 6.37 -6.97 3.21
N GLY A 105 7.54 -7.33 3.75
CA GLY A 105 8.16 -6.58 4.82
C GLY A 105 9.15 -5.54 4.33
N LYS A 106 9.42 -4.56 5.17
CA LYS A 106 10.40 -3.51 4.86
C LYS A 106 11.81 -4.07 4.68
N ARG A 107 12.12 -5.18 5.36
CA ARG A 107 13.41 -5.86 5.24
C ARG A 107 13.63 -6.49 3.88
N GLU A 108 12.57 -6.70 3.11
CA GLU A 108 12.62 -7.36 1.81
C GLU A 108 12.71 -6.40 0.63
N LEU A 109 12.70 -5.07 0.87
CA LEU A 109 12.51 -4.06 -0.17
C LEU A 109 13.51 -4.15 -1.33
N GLY A 110 14.70 -4.65 -1.11
CA GLY A 110 15.69 -4.85 -2.17
C GLY A 110 15.55 -6.17 -2.92
N SER A 111 14.63 -7.04 -2.53
CA SER A 111 14.53 -8.38 -3.10
C SER A 111 13.64 -8.41 -4.34
N PRO A 112 13.95 -9.28 -5.32
CA PRO A 112 13.10 -9.46 -6.51
C PRO A 112 11.66 -9.86 -6.17
N ARG A 113 11.45 -10.54 -5.04
CA ARG A 113 10.13 -10.96 -4.59
C ARG A 113 9.19 -9.77 -4.43
N VAL A 114 9.69 -8.63 -3.94
CA VAL A 114 8.88 -7.43 -3.75
C VAL A 114 8.42 -6.86 -5.09
N ALA A 115 9.33 -6.74 -6.04
CA ALA A 115 8.98 -6.27 -7.38
C ALA A 115 7.96 -7.20 -8.03
N ASP A 116 8.14 -8.51 -7.89
CA ASP A 116 7.20 -9.50 -8.43
C ASP A 116 5.81 -9.38 -7.80
N ALA A 117 5.75 -9.21 -6.47
CA ALA A 117 4.48 -9.05 -5.77
C ALA A 117 3.72 -7.81 -6.24
N ILE A 118 4.41 -6.69 -6.38
CA ILE A 118 3.82 -5.45 -6.87
C ILE A 118 3.35 -5.60 -8.32
N ARG A 119 4.19 -6.18 -9.17
CA ARG A 119 3.86 -6.40 -10.58
C ARG A 119 2.63 -7.29 -10.73
N ASP A 120 2.56 -8.36 -9.96
CA ASP A 120 1.40 -9.27 -9.99
C ASP A 120 0.12 -8.56 -9.55
N ALA A 121 0.20 -7.69 -8.55
CA ALA A 121 -0.93 -6.91 -8.08
C ALA A 121 -1.45 -5.93 -9.14
N LEU A 122 -0.55 -5.42 -9.97
CA LEU A 122 -0.90 -4.45 -11.02
C LEU A 122 -1.35 -5.10 -12.34
N ALA A 123 -1.19 -6.40 -12.44
CA ALA A 123 -1.53 -7.13 -13.67
C ALA A 123 -3.03 -7.14 -13.97
#